data_cb04033fdec1f9b186cf3815f2b5719d
#
_entry.id   cb04033fdec1f9b186cf3815f2b5719d
#
_cell.length_a   1.000
_cell.length_b   1.000
_cell.length_c   1.000
_cell.angle_alpha   90.00
_cell.angle_beta   90.00
_cell.angle_gamma   90.00
#
_symmetry.space_group_name_H-M   'P 1'
#
loop_
_entity.id
_entity.type
_entity.pdbx_description
1 polymer ?
#
loop_
_entity_poly.entity_id
_entity_poly.type
_entity_poly.pdbx_seq_one_letter_code
_entity_poly.pdbx_strand_id
1 'polypeptide(L)'
;MCIRDSANSATIYIAMATNFVNYKDISGNPSGRNKVSMKNAGKNYARALQAHISAYQKYYNRVSLNLGRTSQADKPTDVRIKEFAISDDPHLVALYFQFGRYLLISSSQPGGQPANLQGIWNQKLNPAWKCRYTTNINAEMNYWPAEVTNLREMHEPFLQMVKELYENGQEAAREMYGCRGWVLHHNTDLWRMNGAVDRAYCGPWPTCNAWLCQHLWDRYLYSGDKEYLASVYPILKSASEFFVDFLVRDPNTGYLVVTPSNSPENSPSIWKGKANLFAGIT
;
A
#
# COMPACT_ATOMS: atom_id res chain seq x y z
N MET A 1 14.76 -29.20 36.19
CA MET A 1 13.73 -28.15 35.97
C MET A 1 14.21 -26.92 36.71
N CYS A 2 14.62 -25.85 36.01
CA CYS A 2 14.91 -24.57 36.67
C CYS A 2 13.59 -23.81 36.87
N ILE A 3 13.15 -23.74 38.11
CA ILE A 3 12.02 -22.87 38.51
C ILE A 3 12.64 -21.51 38.82
N ARG A 4 12.23 -20.47 38.09
CA ARG A 4 12.53 -19.08 38.41
C ARG A 4 11.20 -18.42 38.79
N ASP A 5 11.03 -18.16 40.05
CA ASP A 5 9.76 -17.73 40.65
C ASP A 5 9.76 -16.27 41.12
N SER A 6 10.86 -15.55 40.98
CA SER A 6 10.92 -14.13 41.27
C SER A 6 11.87 -13.38 40.35
N ALA A 7 11.36 -12.32 39.69
CA ALA A 7 12.14 -11.39 38.90
C ALA A 7 11.47 -10.01 38.90
N ASN A 8 12.28 -8.95 39.00
CA ASN A 8 11.77 -7.55 38.93
C ASN A 8 11.40 -7.14 37.52
N SER A 9 11.93 -7.83 36.51
CA SER A 9 11.61 -7.58 35.10
C SER A 9 11.90 -8.82 34.26
N ALA A 10 11.18 -8.96 33.14
CA ALA A 10 11.42 -9.98 32.14
C ALA A 10 11.39 -9.38 30.75
N THR A 11 12.29 -9.84 29.87
CA THR A 11 12.27 -9.49 28.45
C THR A 11 12.02 -10.76 27.64
N ILE A 12 11.00 -10.74 26.79
CA ILE A 12 10.63 -11.85 25.92
C ILE A 12 10.93 -11.46 24.48
N TYR A 13 11.74 -12.26 23.79
CA TYR A 13 12.00 -12.12 22.35
C TYR A 13 11.17 -13.13 21.59
N ILE A 14 10.43 -12.65 20.60
CA ILE A 14 9.59 -13.48 19.73
C ILE A 14 10.05 -13.28 18.30
N ALA A 15 10.42 -14.36 17.61
CA ALA A 15 10.71 -14.36 16.19
C ALA A 15 9.65 -15.18 15.45
N MET A 16 9.13 -14.62 14.38
CA MET A 16 8.13 -15.26 13.53
C MET A 16 8.55 -15.18 12.07
N ALA A 17 8.40 -16.27 11.35
CA ALA A 17 8.66 -16.33 9.92
C ALA A 17 7.74 -17.34 9.26
N THR A 18 7.50 -17.14 7.95
CA THR A 18 6.78 -18.08 7.10
C THR A 18 7.71 -18.69 6.06
N ASN A 19 7.22 -19.64 5.31
CA ASN A 19 7.90 -20.22 4.15
C ASN A 19 7.79 -19.35 2.87
N PHE A 20 7.06 -18.24 2.90
CA PHE A 20 6.93 -17.31 1.79
C PHE A 20 8.28 -16.67 1.43
N VAL A 21 8.70 -16.79 0.18
CA VAL A 21 9.88 -16.14 -0.39
C VAL A 21 9.44 -14.97 -1.26
N ASN A 22 8.56 -15.25 -2.22
CA ASN A 22 7.91 -14.27 -3.07
C ASN A 22 6.57 -14.85 -3.60
N TYR A 23 5.86 -14.13 -4.42
CA TYR A 23 4.53 -14.50 -4.93
C TYR A 23 4.50 -15.76 -5.83
N LYS A 24 5.66 -16.26 -6.23
CA LYS A 24 5.83 -17.51 -7.02
C LYS A 24 6.52 -18.63 -6.22
N ASP A 25 7.05 -18.33 -5.02
CA ASP A 25 7.92 -19.24 -4.27
C ASP A 25 7.58 -19.27 -2.77
N ILE A 26 7.27 -20.46 -2.28
CA ILE A 26 7.01 -20.76 -0.86
C ILE A 26 8.01 -21.78 -0.29
N SER A 27 9.19 -21.91 -0.89
CA SER A 27 10.21 -22.89 -0.47
C SER A 27 11.06 -22.46 0.73
N GLY A 28 10.80 -21.28 1.29
CA GLY A 28 11.58 -20.72 2.39
C GLY A 28 11.56 -21.59 3.64
N ASN A 29 12.64 -21.49 4.45
CA ASN A 29 12.78 -22.21 5.71
C ASN A 29 12.46 -21.33 6.92
N PRO A 30 11.24 -21.39 7.51
CA PRO A 30 10.85 -20.57 8.66
C PRO A 30 11.75 -20.77 9.88
N SER A 31 12.11 -22.02 10.18
CA SER A 31 12.96 -22.34 11.34
C SER A 31 14.36 -21.73 11.20
N GLY A 32 14.94 -21.80 9.99
CA GLY A 32 16.23 -21.18 9.71
C GLY A 32 16.19 -19.66 9.87
N ARG A 33 15.16 -19.00 9.30
CA ARG A 33 14.92 -17.57 9.43
C ARG A 33 14.77 -17.14 10.89
N ASN A 34 13.98 -17.87 11.69
CA ASN A 34 13.78 -17.59 13.12
C ASN A 34 15.07 -17.74 13.92
N LYS A 35 15.89 -18.78 13.65
CA LYS A 35 17.19 -18.95 14.29
C LYS A 35 18.11 -17.76 14.03
N VAL A 36 18.17 -17.27 12.80
CA VAL A 36 18.98 -16.10 12.44
C VAL A 36 18.46 -14.84 13.15
N SER A 37 17.16 -14.60 13.15
CA SER A 37 16.55 -13.44 13.81
C SER A 37 16.82 -13.45 15.31
N MET A 38 16.66 -14.60 15.98
CA MET A 38 16.94 -14.74 17.41
C MET A 38 18.42 -14.57 17.76
N LYS A 39 19.32 -15.03 16.89
CA LYS A 39 20.76 -14.82 17.06
C LYS A 39 21.10 -13.32 16.96
N ASN A 40 20.52 -12.61 16.01
CA ASN A 40 20.79 -11.20 15.76
C ASN A 40 20.14 -10.27 16.78
N ALA A 41 19.02 -10.65 17.40
CA ALA A 41 18.33 -9.84 18.41
C ALA A 41 19.21 -9.55 19.64
N GLY A 42 20.21 -10.42 19.94
CA GLY A 42 21.06 -10.28 21.11
C GLY A 42 20.29 -10.54 22.40
N LYS A 43 20.93 -10.25 23.53
CA LYS A 43 20.35 -10.49 24.89
C LYS A 43 20.24 -9.19 25.72
N ASN A 44 20.59 -8.04 25.14
CA ASN A 44 20.60 -6.77 25.85
C ASN A 44 19.45 -5.90 25.35
N TYR A 45 18.41 -5.77 26.18
CA TYR A 45 17.23 -4.97 25.88
C TYR A 45 17.55 -3.49 25.60
N ALA A 46 18.40 -2.88 26.42
CA ALA A 46 18.73 -1.46 26.24
C ALA A 46 19.41 -1.18 24.88
N ARG A 47 20.32 -2.09 24.47
CA ARG A 47 20.96 -2.00 23.15
C ARG A 47 19.95 -2.23 22.00
N ALA A 48 19.04 -3.19 22.16
CA ALA A 48 18.00 -3.44 21.17
C ALA A 48 17.05 -2.25 21.03
N LEU A 49 16.64 -1.65 22.16
CA LEU A 49 15.80 -0.46 22.18
C LEU A 49 16.51 0.73 21.50
N GLN A 50 17.78 0.97 21.82
CA GLN A 50 18.54 2.05 21.19
C GLN A 50 18.70 1.85 19.67
N ALA A 51 18.94 0.63 19.23
CA ALA A 51 19.02 0.30 17.81
C ALA A 51 17.67 0.54 17.09
N HIS A 52 16.55 0.13 17.73
CA HIS A 52 15.21 0.39 17.22
C HIS A 52 14.91 1.89 17.09
N ILE A 53 15.20 2.66 18.14
CA ILE A 53 15.01 4.12 18.14
C ILE A 53 15.84 4.76 17.00
N SER A 54 17.10 4.40 16.88
CA SER A 54 18.00 4.95 15.86
C SER A 54 17.52 4.61 14.44
N ALA A 55 17.07 3.38 14.22
CA ALA A 55 16.53 2.95 12.93
C ALA A 55 15.27 3.73 12.54
N TYR A 56 14.37 3.96 13.50
CA TYR A 56 13.16 4.75 13.27
C TYR A 56 13.49 6.24 13.03
N GLN A 57 14.33 6.83 13.86
CA GLN A 57 14.71 8.25 13.79
C GLN A 57 15.45 8.60 12.49
N LYS A 58 16.14 7.65 11.86
CA LYS A 58 16.76 7.82 10.54
C LYS A 58 15.78 8.33 9.49
N TYR A 59 14.52 7.92 9.57
CA TYR A 59 13.46 8.33 8.66
C TYR A 59 12.61 9.46 9.25
N TYR A 60 12.23 9.32 10.52
CA TYR A 60 11.33 10.26 11.20
C TYR A 60 11.90 11.67 11.25
N ASN A 61 13.16 11.83 11.59
CA ASN A 61 13.82 13.13 11.77
C ASN A 61 14.11 13.89 10.46
N ARG A 62 13.81 13.30 9.29
CA ARG A 62 14.04 13.97 8.00
C ARG A 62 13.08 15.12 7.73
N VAL A 63 11.91 15.12 8.40
CA VAL A 63 10.88 16.15 8.22
C VAL A 63 10.28 16.50 9.56
N SER A 64 10.19 17.81 9.81
CA SER A 64 9.46 18.38 10.95
C SER A 64 8.44 19.40 10.45
N LEU A 65 7.27 19.43 11.08
CA LEU A 65 6.22 20.40 10.81
C LEU A 65 5.91 21.15 12.11
N ASN A 66 6.09 22.47 12.10
CA ASN A 66 5.74 23.33 13.21
C ASN A 66 4.69 24.36 12.76
N LEU A 67 3.49 24.24 13.27
CA LEU A 67 2.36 25.14 12.97
C LEU A 67 2.02 26.02 14.17
N GLY A 68 2.88 26.06 15.19
CA GLY A 68 2.63 26.73 16.45
C GLY A 68 2.05 25.79 17.51
N ARG A 69 1.94 26.32 18.74
CA ARG A 69 1.45 25.59 19.91
C ARG A 69 0.58 26.50 20.77
N THR A 70 -0.56 26.01 21.16
CA THR A 70 -1.45 26.65 22.17
C THR A 70 -1.51 25.76 23.42
N SER A 71 -2.20 26.20 24.46
CA SER A 71 -2.45 25.41 25.68
C SER A 71 -3.25 24.12 25.41
N GLN A 72 -3.91 24.01 24.26
CA GLN A 72 -4.61 22.77 23.86
C GLN A 72 -3.64 21.59 23.75
N ALA A 73 -2.39 21.84 23.37
CA ALA A 73 -1.38 20.80 23.25
C ALA A 73 -0.97 20.12 24.56
N ASP A 74 -1.36 20.64 25.70
CA ASP A 74 -1.11 20.08 27.03
C ASP A 74 -2.21 19.10 27.46
N LYS A 75 -3.34 19.05 26.75
CA LYS A 75 -4.43 18.13 27.00
C LYS A 75 -4.13 16.72 26.43
N PRO A 76 -4.76 15.65 26.95
CA PRO A 76 -4.73 14.33 26.35
C PRO A 76 -5.24 14.33 24.92
N THR A 77 -4.65 13.51 24.05
CA THR A 77 -4.95 13.51 22.60
C THR A 77 -6.41 13.21 22.29
N ASP A 78 -7.05 12.32 23.03
CA ASP A 78 -8.48 11.99 22.85
C ASP A 78 -9.41 13.17 23.17
N VAL A 79 -9.05 14.02 24.13
CA VAL A 79 -9.75 15.26 24.44
C VAL A 79 -9.54 16.27 23.31
N ARG A 80 -8.30 16.44 22.87
CA ARG A 80 -7.94 17.35 21.76
C ARG A 80 -8.71 17.02 20.48
N ILE A 81 -8.85 15.74 20.15
CA ILE A 81 -9.62 15.28 18.97
C ILE A 81 -11.09 15.66 19.10
N LYS A 82 -11.70 15.45 20.29
CA LYS A 82 -13.12 15.80 20.53
C LYS A 82 -13.39 17.29 20.45
N GLU A 83 -12.44 18.09 20.91
CA GLU A 83 -12.57 19.54 20.98
C GLU A 83 -12.06 20.26 19.71
N PHE A 84 -11.47 19.56 18.75
CA PHE A 84 -10.76 20.16 17.63
C PHE A 84 -11.59 21.17 16.83
N ALA A 85 -12.88 20.89 16.61
CA ALA A 85 -13.76 21.78 15.85
C ALA A 85 -14.06 23.11 16.52
N ILE A 86 -13.84 23.23 17.84
CA ILE A 86 -14.16 24.40 18.66
C ILE A 86 -12.93 25.01 19.35
N SER A 87 -11.75 24.50 19.07
CA SER A 87 -10.49 24.93 19.67
C SER A 87 -9.45 25.27 18.63
N ASP A 88 -8.49 26.11 18.99
CA ASP A 88 -7.30 26.39 18.18
C ASP A 88 -6.15 25.47 18.60
N ASP A 89 -5.94 24.38 17.82
CA ASP A 89 -4.90 23.38 18.11
C ASP A 89 -4.06 23.03 16.88
N PRO A 90 -3.22 23.95 16.39
CA PRO A 90 -2.36 23.69 15.25
C PRO A 90 -1.33 22.58 15.49
N HIS A 91 -0.93 22.36 16.76
CA HIS A 91 -0.02 21.29 17.12
C HIS A 91 -0.65 19.89 16.89
N LEU A 92 -1.98 19.73 17.02
CA LEU A 92 -2.65 18.47 16.72
C LEU A 92 -2.55 18.14 15.22
N VAL A 93 -2.63 19.13 14.35
CA VAL A 93 -2.44 18.95 12.89
C VAL A 93 -1.02 18.47 12.59
N ALA A 94 -0.02 19.10 13.21
CA ALA A 94 1.38 18.68 13.06
C ALA A 94 1.61 17.24 13.61
N LEU A 95 0.98 16.91 14.74
CA LEU A 95 1.02 15.55 15.30
C LEU A 95 0.36 14.54 14.36
N TYR A 96 -0.78 14.86 13.77
CA TYR A 96 -1.49 14.00 12.84
C TYR A 96 -0.69 13.75 11.55
N PHE A 97 -0.04 14.78 11.01
CA PHE A 97 0.92 14.66 9.91
C PHE A 97 2.05 13.68 10.25
N GLN A 98 2.69 13.84 11.40
CA GLN A 98 3.76 12.94 11.84
C GLN A 98 3.26 11.53 12.14
N PHE A 99 2.02 11.37 12.61
CA PHE A 99 1.41 10.06 12.81
C PHE A 99 1.21 9.32 11.48
N GLY A 100 0.77 10.00 10.41
CA GLY A 100 0.72 9.42 9.07
C GLY A 100 2.09 8.91 8.59
N ARG A 101 3.16 9.70 8.81
CA ARG A 101 4.53 9.27 8.53
C ARG A 101 4.95 8.05 9.37
N TYR A 102 4.60 8.04 10.66
CA TYR A 102 4.85 6.90 11.53
C TYR A 102 4.20 5.62 11.00
N LEU A 103 2.95 5.68 10.58
CA LEU A 103 2.24 4.53 10.03
C LEU A 103 2.96 3.96 8.80
N LEU A 104 3.40 4.80 7.88
CA LEU A 104 4.11 4.38 6.67
C LEU A 104 5.50 3.80 6.99
N ILE A 105 6.28 4.47 7.84
CA ILE A 105 7.60 3.99 8.28
C ILE A 105 7.48 2.60 8.93
N SER A 106 6.45 2.40 9.75
CA SER A 106 6.28 1.17 10.53
C SER A 106 5.72 -0.01 9.72
N SER A 107 4.99 0.26 8.63
CA SER A 107 4.28 -0.77 7.87
C SER A 107 4.89 -1.12 6.51
N SER A 108 5.81 -0.29 5.98
CA SER A 108 6.32 -0.46 4.61
C SER A 108 7.83 -0.27 4.54
N GLN A 109 8.58 -1.23 5.08
CA GLN A 109 10.04 -1.20 5.04
C GLN A 109 10.58 -1.87 3.77
N PRO A 110 11.70 -1.36 3.20
CA PRO A 110 12.37 -1.99 2.06
C PRO A 110 12.62 -3.50 2.26
N GLY A 111 12.34 -4.28 1.22
CA GLY A 111 12.45 -5.74 1.26
C GLY A 111 11.25 -6.45 1.92
N GLY A 112 10.26 -5.70 2.42
CA GLY A 112 8.99 -6.22 2.93
C GLY A 112 7.88 -6.22 1.88
N GLN A 113 6.68 -6.57 2.32
CA GLN A 113 5.45 -6.39 1.53
C GLN A 113 4.88 -4.98 1.74
N PRO A 114 4.07 -4.46 0.80
CA PRO A 114 3.40 -3.18 0.98
C PRO A 114 2.45 -3.20 2.19
N ALA A 115 2.13 -2.00 2.71
CA ALA A 115 1.05 -1.82 3.65
C ALA A 115 -0.29 -2.21 3.00
N ASN A 116 -1.05 -3.11 3.64
CA ASN A 116 -2.39 -3.47 3.19
C ASN A 116 -3.46 -2.52 3.76
N LEU A 117 -4.76 -2.84 3.65
CA LEU A 117 -5.86 -2.02 4.18
C LEU A 117 -5.75 -1.68 5.67
N GLN A 118 -5.01 -2.47 6.45
CA GLN A 118 -4.76 -2.25 7.88
C GLN A 118 -3.28 -2.01 8.19
N GLY A 119 -2.47 -1.64 7.19
CA GLY A 119 -1.02 -1.54 7.33
C GLY A 119 -0.42 -2.91 7.63
N ILE A 120 0.01 -3.13 8.88
CA ILE A 120 0.44 -4.43 9.42
C ILE A 120 -0.35 -4.82 10.69
N TRP A 121 -1.31 -3.98 11.10
CA TRP A 121 -2.01 -4.09 12.41
C TRP A 121 -3.31 -4.88 12.28
N ASN A 122 -3.22 -6.15 11.95
CA ASN A 122 -4.35 -7.07 11.94
C ASN A 122 -4.18 -8.12 13.05
N GLN A 123 -5.20 -8.26 13.90
CA GLN A 123 -5.25 -9.28 14.96
C GLN A 123 -6.33 -10.34 14.71
N LYS A 124 -7.06 -10.26 13.59
CA LYS A 124 -8.19 -11.15 13.30
C LYS A 124 -7.83 -12.16 12.23
N LEU A 125 -8.29 -13.40 12.39
CA LEU A 125 -8.18 -14.43 11.36
C LEU A 125 -9.03 -14.06 10.11
N ASN A 126 -10.20 -13.47 10.34
CA ASN A 126 -11.07 -12.94 9.30
C ASN A 126 -11.21 -11.42 9.46
N PRO A 127 -10.24 -10.64 8.98
CA PRO A 127 -10.27 -9.19 9.06
C PRO A 127 -11.27 -8.59 8.07
N ALA A 128 -11.63 -7.32 8.28
CA ALA A 128 -12.43 -6.56 7.32
C ALA A 128 -11.73 -6.55 5.95
N TRP A 129 -12.50 -6.78 4.89
CA TRP A 129 -12.04 -6.89 3.49
C TRP A 129 -10.81 -7.81 3.32
N LYS A 130 -10.60 -8.75 4.25
CA LYS A 130 -9.50 -9.74 4.25
C LYS A 130 -8.09 -9.13 4.20
N CYS A 131 -7.94 -7.87 4.58
CA CYS A 131 -6.68 -7.11 4.51
C CYS A 131 -6.00 -7.16 3.13
N ARG A 132 -6.77 -7.15 2.05
CA ARG A 132 -6.22 -7.14 0.69
C ARG A 132 -5.56 -5.81 0.36
N TYR A 133 -4.88 -5.76 -0.76
CA TYR A 133 -4.47 -4.53 -1.42
C TYR A 133 -5.61 -4.09 -2.33
N THR A 134 -6.47 -3.22 -1.82
CA THR A 134 -7.57 -2.65 -2.60
C THR A 134 -7.01 -1.51 -3.45
N THR A 135 -7.05 -1.68 -4.75
CA THR A 135 -6.32 -0.89 -5.74
C THR A 135 -7.21 0.07 -6.53
N ASN A 136 -8.46 0.26 -6.11
CA ASN A 136 -9.31 1.31 -6.67
C ASN A 136 -9.19 2.66 -5.94
N ILE A 137 -8.40 2.74 -4.85
CA ILE A 137 -8.02 3.96 -4.12
C ILE A 137 -7.09 3.67 -2.93
N ASN A 138 -7.34 2.62 -2.14
CA ASN A 138 -6.76 2.48 -0.80
C ASN A 138 -5.24 2.24 -0.85
N ALA A 139 -4.79 1.37 -1.73
CA ALA A 139 -3.37 1.07 -1.87
C ALA A 139 -2.59 2.30 -2.34
N GLU A 140 -3.10 3.00 -3.33
CA GLU A 140 -2.52 4.24 -3.86
C GLU A 140 -2.47 5.33 -2.79
N MET A 141 -3.57 5.55 -2.07
CA MET A 141 -3.68 6.56 -1.01
C MET A 141 -2.69 6.31 0.13
N ASN A 142 -2.45 5.06 0.49
CA ASN A 142 -1.46 4.71 1.52
C ASN A 142 -0.06 5.22 1.16
N TYR A 143 0.26 5.36 -0.13
CA TYR A 143 1.59 5.72 -0.63
C TYR A 143 1.72 7.15 -1.15
N TRP A 144 0.65 7.92 -1.27
CA TRP A 144 0.74 9.33 -1.66
C TRP A 144 1.71 10.15 -0.80
N PRO A 145 1.83 9.93 0.52
CA PRO A 145 2.78 10.69 1.31
C PRO A 145 4.25 10.25 1.13
N ALA A 146 4.54 9.13 0.50
CA ALA A 146 5.88 8.54 0.51
C ALA A 146 6.95 9.50 -0.05
N GLU A 147 6.78 10.00 -1.25
CA GLU A 147 7.77 10.88 -1.88
C GLU A 147 7.74 12.29 -1.27
N VAL A 148 6.55 12.90 -1.17
CA VAL A 148 6.37 14.29 -0.69
C VAL A 148 6.78 14.49 0.77
N THR A 149 6.80 13.45 1.59
CA THR A 149 7.23 13.52 2.99
C THR A 149 8.62 12.93 3.25
N ASN A 150 9.44 12.79 2.20
CA ASN A 150 10.83 12.29 2.28
C ASN A 150 10.94 10.88 2.88
N LEU A 151 10.03 9.97 2.45
CA LEU A 151 9.97 8.56 2.83
C LEU A 151 10.06 7.64 1.61
N ARG A 152 10.87 8.02 0.63
CA ARG A 152 11.00 7.32 -0.66
C ARG A 152 11.30 5.81 -0.53
N GLU A 153 12.04 5.41 0.50
CA GLU A 153 12.35 4.01 0.74
C GLU A 153 11.11 3.21 1.15
N MET A 154 10.16 3.85 1.82
CA MET A 154 8.88 3.21 2.21
C MET A 154 7.97 2.97 0.99
N HIS A 155 8.24 3.64 -0.13
CA HIS A 155 7.53 3.42 -1.39
C HIS A 155 7.98 2.14 -2.12
N GLU A 156 9.23 1.69 -1.89
CA GLU A 156 9.81 0.54 -2.58
C GLU A 156 8.96 -0.74 -2.56
N PRO A 157 8.37 -1.17 -1.43
CA PRO A 157 7.54 -2.38 -1.43
C PRO A 157 6.33 -2.28 -2.37
N PHE A 158 5.73 -1.09 -2.48
CA PHE A 158 4.60 -0.85 -3.37
C PHE A 158 5.03 -0.81 -4.85
N LEU A 159 6.12 -0.12 -5.16
CA LEU A 159 6.67 -0.08 -6.51
C LEU A 159 7.11 -1.48 -6.98
N GLN A 160 7.65 -2.29 -6.07
CA GLN A 160 7.98 -3.69 -6.35
C GLN A 160 6.71 -4.50 -6.64
N MET A 161 5.65 -4.32 -5.87
CA MET A 161 4.35 -4.96 -6.13
C MET A 161 3.82 -4.59 -7.52
N VAL A 162 3.94 -3.33 -7.95
CA VAL A 162 3.51 -2.91 -9.29
C VAL A 162 4.30 -3.64 -10.39
N LYS A 163 5.61 -3.80 -10.21
CA LYS A 163 6.45 -4.58 -11.16
C LYS A 163 6.03 -6.04 -11.24
N GLU A 164 5.71 -6.65 -10.12
CA GLU A 164 5.24 -8.04 -10.04
C GLU A 164 3.84 -8.22 -10.65
N LEU A 165 2.95 -7.23 -10.43
CA LEU A 165 1.62 -7.19 -11.05
C LEU A 165 1.67 -7.03 -12.56
N TYR A 166 2.63 -6.27 -13.07
CA TYR A 166 2.89 -6.16 -14.51
C TYR A 166 3.15 -7.52 -15.16
N GLU A 167 3.96 -8.38 -14.52
CA GLU A 167 4.26 -9.70 -15.04
C GLU A 167 3.00 -10.57 -15.18
N ASN A 168 2.19 -10.66 -14.12
CA ASN A 168 0.96 -11.47 -14.14
C ASN A 168 -0.16 -10.80 -14.96
N GLY A 169 -0.20 -9.47 -15.00
CA GLY A 169 -1.24 -8.70 -15.68
C GLY A 169 -1.22 -8.82 -17.20
N GLN A 170 -0.11 -9.21 -17.80
CA GLN A 170 -0.01 -9.47 -19.24
C GLN A 170 -0.86 -10.70 -19.65
N GLU A 171 -0.85 -11.76 -18.86
CA GLU A 171 -1.70 -12.91 -19.09
C GLU A 171 -3.17 -12.54 -18.93
N ALA A 172 -3.53 -11.80 -17.89
CA ALA A 172 -4.90 -11.33 -17.66
C ALA A 172 -5.41 -10.45 -18.83
N ALA A 173 -4.58 -9.55 -19.36
CA ALA A 173 -4.94 -8.72 -20.51
C ALA A 173 -5.22 -9.57 -21.76
N ARG A 174 -4.37 -10.54 -22.03
CA ARG A 174 -4.51 -11.43 -23.19
C ARG A 174 -5.72 -12.37 -23.08
N GLU A 175 -5.84 -13.08 -21.95
CA GLU A 175 -6.85 -14.13 -21.79
C GLU A 175 -8.26 -13.58 -21.51
N MET A 176 -8.38 -12.46 -20.77
CA MET A 176 -9.69 -11.91 -20.43
C MET A 176 -10.21 -10.92 -21.48
N TYR A 177 -9.32 -10.22 -22.17
CA TYR A 177 -9.69 -9.11 -23.05
C TYR A 177 -9.18 -9.24 -24.50
N GLY A 178 -8.28 -10.18 -24.78
CA GLY A 178 -7.63 -10.26 -26.10
C GLY A 178 -6.75 -9.06 -26.44
N CYS A 179 -6.32 -8.31 -25.42
CA CYS A 179 -5.53 -7.08 -25.55
C CYS A 179 -4.04 -7.33 -25.31
N ARG A 180 -3.21 -6.50 -25.92
CA ARG A 180 -1.80 -6.36 -25.52
C ARG A 180 -1.69 -5.72 -24.14
N GLY A 181 -0.47 -5.56 -23.69
CA GLY A 181 -0.18 -4.85 -22.46
C GLY A 181 -0.50 -5.65 -21.21
N TRP A 182 -0.89 -4.98 -20.15
CA TRP A 182 -1.26 -5.59 -18.87
C TRP A 182 -2.46 -4.91 -18.24
N VAL A 183 -3.20 -5.65 -17.42
CA VAL A 183 -4.39 -5.16 -16.74
C VAL A 183 -4.36 -5.51 -15.26
N LEU A 184 -4.98 -4.67 -14.44
CA LEU A 184 -5.27 -4.94 -13.05
C LEU A 184 -6.67 -4.43 -12.72
N HIS A 185 -7.38 -5.18 -11.88
CA HIS A 185 -8.70 -4.84 -11.39
C HIS A 185 -8.63 -4.25 -9.96
N HIS A 186 -9.76 -4.04 -9.30
CA HIS A 186 -9.87 -3.26 -8.07
C HIS A 186 -9.22 -3.87 -6.82
N ASN A 187 -8.76 -5.10 -6.84
CA ASN A 187 -8.07 -5.78 -5.74
C ASN A 187 -6.93 -6.66 -6.22
N THR A 188 -5.89 -6.73 -5.42
CA THR A 188 -4.86 -7.76 -5.52
C THR A 188 -4.53 -8.31 -4.13
N ASP A 189 -3.63 -9.26 -4.06
CA ASP A 189 -3.22 -9.94 -2.84
C ASP A 189 -1.71 -10.24 -2.81
N LEU A 190 -1.28 -11.04 -1.82
CA LEU A 190 0.10 -11.47 -1.67
C LEU A 190 0.61 -12.26 -2.89
N TRP A 191 -0.28 -12.89 -3.64
CA TRP A 191 0.01 -13.72 -4.82
C TRP A 191 -0.03 -12.96 -6.14
N ARG A 192 -0.25 -11.63 -6.07
CA ARG A 192 -0.31 -10.74 -7.25
C ARG A 192 -1.40 -11.14 -8.25
N MET A 193 -2.57 -11.45 -7.73
CA MET A 193 -3.74 -11.70 -8.57
C MET A 193 -4.14 -10.44 -9.35
N ASN A 194 -4.41 -10.59 -10.64
CA ASN A 194 -4.80 -9.50 -11.55
C ASN A 194 -6.25 -9.58 -12.03
N GLY A 195 -6.90 -10.75 -11.92
CA GLY A 195 -8.26 -10.98 -12.41
C GLY A 195 -9.32 -10.16 -11.67
N ALA A 196 -10.48 -10.01 -12.30
CA ALA A 196 -11.65 -9.42 -11.67
C ALA A 196 -12.16 -10.33 -10.54
N VAL A 197 -12.32 -9.77 -9.35
CA VAL A 197 -12.77 -10.50 -8.15
C VAL A 197 -13.90 -9.76 -7.45
N ASP A 198 -14.48 -10.43 -6.45
CA ASP A 198 -15.62 -9.98 -5.67
C ASP A 198 -16.92 -9.94 -6.51
N ARG A 199 -17.74 -8.93 -6.35
CA ARG A 199 -19.05 -8.86 -7.01
C ARG A 199 -18.95 -8.17 -8.36
N ALA A 200 -19.87 -8.47 -9.27
CA ALA A 200 -19.90 -7.91 -10.61
C ALA A 200 -19.92 -6.36 -10.65
N TYR A 201 -20.41 -5.71 -9.61
CA TYR A 201 -20.42 -4.25 -9.52
C TYR A 201 -19.07 -3.62 -9.07
N CYS A 202 -18.11 -4.42 -8.63
CA CYS A 202 -16.76 -3.97 -8.24
C CYS A 202 -15.70 -4.53 -9.17
N GLY A 203 -15.80 -5.82 -9.49
CA GLY A 203 -14.74 -6.58 -10.16
C GLY A 203 -14.30 -6.02 -11.51
N PRO A 204 -15.20 -5.79 -12.47
CA PRO A 204 -14.82 -5.37 -13.82
C PRO A 204 -14.45 -3.88 -13.87
N TRP A 205 -13.27 -3.55 -13.37
CA TRP A 205 -12.68 -2.21 -13.42
C TRP A 205 -11.23 -2.30 -13.91
N PRO A 206 -11.00 -2.27 -15.23
CA PRO A 206 -9.70 -2.57 -15.83
C PRO A 206 -8.75 -1.36 -15.91
N THR A 207 -8.96 -0.32 -15.12
CA THR A 207 -8.17 0.93 -15.21
C THR A 207 -7.11 1.09 -14.13
N CYS A 208 -7.00 0.14 -13.22
CA CYS A 208 -6.09 0.21 -12.09
C CYS A 208 -4.62 0.23 -12.50
N ASN A 209 -4.23 -0.53 -13.53
CA ASN A 209 -2.87 -0.55 -14.05
C ASN A 209 -2.34 0.85 -14.41
N ALA A 210 -3.17 1.67 -15.05
CA ALA A 210 -2.81 3.05 -15.38
C ALA A 210 -2.64 3.91 -14.11
N TRP A 211 -3.50 3.72 -13.11
CA TRP A 211 -3.40 4.45 -11.85
C TRP A 211 -2.12 4.08 -11.09
N LEU A 212 -1.79 2.81 -10.99
CA LEU A 212 -0.54 2.36 -10.37
C LEU A 212 0.72 2.90 -11.10
N CYS A 213 0.64 3.06 -12.41
CA CYS A 213 1.73 3.64 -13.21
C CYS A 213 2.06 5.08 -12.80
N GLN A 214 1.11 5.83 -12.23
CA GLN A 214 1.39 7.18 -11.70
C GLN A 214 2.44 7.13 -10.57
N HIS A 215 2.41 6.13 -9.70
CA HIS A 215 3.41 5.97 -8.64
C HIS A 215 4.82 5.72 -9.19
N LEU A 216 4.94 4.98 -10.29
CA LEU A 216 6.22 4.79 -10.98
C LEU A 216 6.72 6.11 -11.57
N TRP A 217 5.81 6.88 -12.15
CA TRP A 217 6.13 8.19 -12.71
C TRP A 217 6.49 9.22 -11.64
N ASP A 218 5.72 9.30 -10.55
CA ASP A 218 5.99 10.19 -9.42
C ASP A 218 7.36 9.91 -8.81
N ARG A 219 7.73 8.65 -8.64
CA ARG A 219 9.06 8.27 -8.19
C ARG A 219 10.17 8.87 -9.08
N TYR A 220 9.97 8.86 -10.40
CA TYR A 220 10.90 9.50 -11.33
C TYR A 220 10.89 11.03 -11.16
N LEU A 221 9.73 11.66 -11.06
CA LEU A 221 9.63 13.11 -10.90
C LEU A 221 10.36 13.62 -9.64
N TYR A 222 10.26 12.89 -8.53
CA TYR A 222 10.95 13.23 -7.27
C TYR A 222 12.43 12.88 -7.27
N SER A 223 12.88 11.93 -8.07
CA SER A 223 14.28 11.48 -8.08
C SER A 223 15.10 12.08 -9.22
N GLY A 224 14.50 12.34 -10.37
CA GLY A 224 15.19 12.67 -11.62
C GLY A 224 16.03 11.49 -12.18
N ASP A 225 15.87 10.28 -11.64
CA ASP A 225 16.67 9.10 -11.96
C ASP A 225 16.23 8.49 -13.31
N LYS A 226 17.03 8.75 -14.34
CA LYS A 226 16.78 8.25 -15.69
C LYS A 226 16.99 6.74 -15.84
N GLU A 227 17.84 6.14 -15.03
CA GLU A 227 18.05 4.68 -15.04
C GLU A 227 16.82 3.98 -14.45
N TYR A 228 16.30 4.53 -13.35
CA TYR A 228 15.01 4.08 -12.81
C TYR A 228 13.90 4.21 -13.85
N LEU A 229 13.76 5.38 -14.50
CA LEU A 229 12.75 5.59 -15.54
C LEU A 229 12.88 4.56 -16.67
N ALA A 230 14.10 4.33 -17.17
CA ALA A 230 14.34 3.33 -18.20
C ALA A 230 13.91 1.92 -17.74
N SER A 231 14.12 1.58 -16.47
CA SER A 231 13.73 0.28 -15.90
C SER A 231 12.23 0.08 -15.81
N VAL A 232 11.43 1.14 -15.60
CA VAL A 232 9.97 1.07 -15.47
C VAL A 232 9.20 1.47 -16.72
N TYR A 233 9.88 2.06 -17.71
CA TYR A 233 9.28 2.48 -18.98
C TYR A 233 8.50 1.35 -19.70
N PRO A 234 8.99 0.10 -19.76
CA PRO A 234 8.23 -1.00 -20.33
C PRO A 234 6.88 -1.22 -19.67
N ILE A 235 6.78 -1.01 -18.35
CA ILE A 235 5.53 -1.15 -17.58
C ILE A 235 4.53 -0.04 -17.98
N LEU A 236 5.00 1.21 -18.05
CA LEU A 236 4.21 2.37 -18.45
C LEU A 236 3.71 2.22 -19.90
N LYS A 237 4.60 1.85 -20.81
CA LYS A 237 4.27 1.59 -22.22
C LYS A 237 3.21 0.51 -22.35
N SER A 238 3.42 -0.61 -21.67
CA SER A 238 2.53 -1.76 -21.73
C SER A 238 1.14 -1.46 -21.13
N ALA A 239 1.05 -0.65 -20.08
CA ALA A 239 -0.24 -0.16 -19.59
C ALA A 239 -0.99 0.65 -20.66
N SER A 240 -0.27 1.52 -21.38
CA SER A 240 -0.85 2.31 -22.48
C SER A 240 -1.30 1.42 -23.66
N GLU A 241 -0.52 0.40 -23.99
CA GLU A 241 -0.88 -0.57 -25.07
C GLU A 241 -2.19 -1.30 -24.76
N PHE A 242 -2.45 -1.63 -23.50
CA PHE A 242 -3.73 -2.22 -23.11
C PHE A 242 -4.90 -1.28 -23.46
N PHE A 243 -4.82 0.00 -23.15
CA PHE A 243 -5.90 0.94 -23.47
C PHE A 243 -6.04 1.24 -24.96
N VAL A 244 -4.94 1.21 -25.71
CA VAL A 244 -5.01 1.35 -27.18
C VAL A 244 -5.86 0.22 -27.79
N ASP A 245 -5.78 -0.98 -27.26
CA ASP A 245 -6.55 -2.13 -27.75
C ASP A 245 -7.95 -2.22 -27.13
N PHE A 246 -8.12 -1.76 -25.87
CA PHE A 246 -9.34 -1.94 -25.10
C PHE A 246 -10.39 -0.83 -25.32
N LEU A 247 -9.95 0.40 -25.60
CA LEU A 247 -10.86 1.52 -25.79
C LEU A 247 -11.72 1.33 -27.03
N VAL A 248 -13.02 1.57 -26.90
CA VAL A 248 -13.98 1.55 -28.00
C VAL A 248 -14.55 2.94 -28.28
N ARG A 249 -14.92 3.19 -29.52
CA ARG A 249 -15.55 4.46 -29.90
C ARG A 249 -17.04 4.41 -29.57
N ASP A 250 -17.50 5.34 -28.75
CA ASP A 250 -18.92 5.53 -28.49
C ASP A 250 -19.60 6.04 -29.76
N PRO A 251 -20.62 5.33 -30.28
CA PRO A 251 -21.30 5.71 -31.53
C PRO A 251 -22.08 7.02 -31.47
N ASN A 252 -22.46 7.48 -30.27
CA ASN A 252 -23.25 8.69 -30.09
C ASN A 252 -22.39 9.95 -29.96
N THR A 253 -21.27 9.85 -29.26
CA THR A 253 -20.39 10.99 -28.92
C THR A 253 -19.10 11.01 -29.75
N GLY A 254 -18.69 9.88 -30.31
CA GLY A 254 -17.43 9.75 -31.04
C GLY A 254 -16.19 9.65 -30.14
N TYR A 255 -16.35 9.77 -28.81
CA TYR A 255 -15.23 9.61 -27.87
C TYR A 255 -14.78 8.17 -27.72
N LEU A 256 -13.51 7.99 -27.36
CA LEU A 256 -13.01 6.70 -26.91
C LEU A 256 -13.41 6.51 -25.44
N VAL A 257 -13.99 5.36 -25.12
CA VAL A 257 -14.51 5.05 -23.81
C VAL A 257 -14.03 3.67 -23.33
N VAL A 258 -13.90 3.52 -22.01
CA VAL A 258 -13.63 2.25 -21.35
C VAL A 258 -14.94 1.50 -21.17
N THR A 259 -15.14 0.40 -21.90
CA THR A 259 -16.35 -0.42 -21.78
C THR A 259 -16.08 -1.88 -22.20
N PRO A 260 -16.58 -2.90 -21.45
CA PRO A 260 -17.32 -2.77 -20.19
C PRO A 260 -16.41 -2.35 -19.02
N SER A 261 -16.91 -1.46 -18.18
CA SER A 261 -16.24 -1.04 -16.95
C SER A 261 -17.26 -0.59 -15.91
N ASN A 262 -16.86 -0.57 -14.66
CA ASN A 262 -17.57 0.13 -13.60
C ASN A 262 -16.58 1.00 -12.82
N SER A 263 -17.09 1.90 -12.00
CA SER A 263 -16.29 2.68 -11.06
C SER A 263 -16.57 2.14 -9.65
N PRO A 264 -15.73 1.25 -9.12
CA PRO A 264 -15.95 0.75 -7.76
C PRO A 264 -15.74 1.87 -6.73
N GLU A 265 -16.67 2.15 -5.79
CA GLU A 265 -17.99 1.50 -5.67
C GLU A 265 -19.10 2.49 -6.01
N ASN A 266 -19.03 3.17 -7.16
CA ASN A 266 -20.00 4.17 -7.61
C ASN A 266 -20.88 3.62 -8.72
N SER A 267 -22.10 4.15 -8.78
CA SER A 267 -23.04 3.89 -9.89
C SER A 267 -23.71 5.21 -10.29
N PRO A 268 -24.03 5.42 -11.58
CA PRO A 268 -24.86 6.54 -12.00
C PRO A 268 -26.18 6.59 -11.21
N SER A 269 -26.68 7.77 -10.88
CA SER A 269 -27.88 7.94 -10.05
C SER A 269 -29.12 7.27 -10.63
N ILE A 270 -29.21 7.17 -11.95
CA ILE A 270 -30.29 6.46 -12.69
C ILE A 270 -30.30 4.94 -12.46
N TRP A 271 -29.23 4.40 -11.87
CA TRP A 271 -29.04 2.98 -11.69
C TRP A 271 -29.04 2.53 -10.21
N LYS A 272 -29.38 3.41 -9.28
CA LYS A 272 -29.43 3.07 -7.85
C LYS A 272 -30.24 1.79 -7.60
N GLY A 273 -29.59 0.81 -6.99
CA GLY A 273 -30.22 -0.46 -6.62
C GLY A 273 -30.22 -1.55 -7.69
N LYS A 274 -29.62 -1.32 -8.85
CA LYS A 274 -29.43 -2.36 -9.87
C LYS A 274 -27.95 -2.73 -9.98
N ALA A 275 -27.62 -4.02 -10.03
CA ALA A 275 -26.28 -4.47 -10.36
C ALA A 275 -26.02 -4.13 -11.81
N ASN A 276 -25.13 -3.18 -12.08
CA ASN A 276 -24.89 -2.70 -13.43
C ASN A 276 -23.45 -2.91 -13.85
N LEU A 277 -23.34 -3.73 -14.83
CA LEU A 277 -22.18 -3.99 -15.64
C LEU A 277 -22.17 -3.07 -16.84
N PHE A 278 -22.16 -1.76 -16.75
CA PHE A 278 -22.05 -0.98 -17.99
C PHE A 278 -21.53 0.42 -17.82
N ALA A 279 -20.52 0.71 -18.66
CA ALA A 279 -20.03 1.99 -19.08
C ALA A 279 -19.63 2.96 -17.96
N GLY A 280 -18.43 2.79 -17.43
CA GLY A 280 -17.73 3.93 -16.86
C GLY A 280 -17.23 4.81 -18.01
N ILE A 281 -17.70 6.05 -18.09
CA ILE A 281 -16.94 7.09 -18.74
C ILE A 281 -15.92 7.55 -17.71
N THR A 282 -14.67 7.36 -17.98
CA THR A 282 -13.57 7.96 -17.20
C THR A 282 -12.93 9.04 -18.02
#